data_ee84914f4b335162c1f9eb70579c700d
#
_entry.id   ee84914f4b335162c1f9eb70579c700d
#
_cell.length_a   1.000
_cell.length_b   1.000
_cell.length_c   1.000
_cell.angle_alpha   90.00
_cell.angle_beta   90.00
_cell.angle_gamma   90.00
#
_symmetry.space_group_name_H-M   'P 1'
#
loop_
_entity.id
_entity.type
_entity.pdbx_description
1 polymer ?
#
loop_
_entity_poly.entity_id
_entity_poly.type
_entity_poly.pdbx_seq_one_letter_code
_entity_poly.pdbx_strand_id
1 'polypeptide(L)'
;VLVLLLSLPVILFFQKSFASSNKNKRMKIAVGLSFCYCLIGLTFFGILRGFSLDDLKVQIIHLTFVLVVTWAFTMLIESIREIHKLRSEMQNSEKLRVISELTSVFAHEIRNPMQVTRGFLQLLNEPDLPNEKKEYIQLSIEELDRANEIINDFLAFGKPSIDNNKRINVGYQLQRVVNILQSYSRNHNVEMKTDILDNCWIDANPQKLNQSLINILKNAIESMPNGGIVWIACSSTDDGYIKINIKDQGIGMTKKQIDRLGSPFYSLKESGTGLGMMVSFQIVSSFKGKIHVNSEKDKGTEFIILLPQIN
;
A
#
# COMPACT_ATOMS: atom_id res chain seq x y z
N VAL A 1 -10.29 -4.91 47.52
CA VAL A 1 -10.88 -5.97 46.69
C VAL A 1 -12.12 -5.45 45.94
N LEU A 2 -13.11 -4.80 46.62
CA LEU A 2 -14.36 -4.32 45.99
C LEU A 2 -14.11 -3.28 44.88
N VAL A 3 -13.16 -2.36 45.03
CA VAL A 3 -12.80 -1.33 44.07
C VAL A 3 -12.13 -1.94 42.84
N LEU A 4 -11.32 -2.96 42.98
CA LEU A 4 -10.71 -3.72 41.88
C LEU A 4 -11.74 -4.50 41.07
N LEU A 5 -12.75 -5.09 41.72
CA LEU A 5 -13.84 -5.81 41.05
C LEU A 5 -14.76 -4.90 40.23
N LEU A 6 -14.99 -3.65 40.70
CA LEU A 6 -15.78 -2.66 39.98
C LEU A 6 -15.05 -2.00 38.80
N SER A 7 -13.69 -1.96 38.84
CA SER A 7 -12.89 -1.37 37.76
C SER A 7 -12.68 -2.30 36.57
N LEU A 8 -12.73 -3.63 36.78
CA LEU A 8 -12.47 -4.62 35.73
C LEU A 8 -13.43 -4.54 34.54
N PRO A 9 -14.76 -4.44 34.70
CA PRO A 9 -15.71 -4.27 33.59
C PRO A 9 -15.50 -2.99 32.81
N VAL A 10 -15.14 -1.91 33.49
CA VAL A 10 -14.87 -0.61 32.86
C VAL A 10 -13.60 -0.68 31.98
N ILE A 11 -12.56 -1.32 32.48
CA ILE A 11 -11.32 -1.54 31.72
C ILE A 11 -11.59 -2.40 30.48
N LEU A 12 -12.35 -3.49 30.61
CA LEU A 12 -12.70 -4.38 29.49
C LEU A 12 -13.57 -3.67 28.45
N PHE A 13 -14.51 -2.84 28.88
CA PHE A 13 -15.37 -2.07 27.97
C PHE A 13 -14.56 -1.07 27.13
N PHE A 14 -13.61 -0.38 27.76
CA PHE A 14 -12.77 0.60 27.05
C PHE A 14 -11.61 -0.03 26.27
N GLN A 15 -11.27 -1.31 26.48
CA GLN A 15 -10.15 -1.97 25.83
C GLN A 15 -10.23 -1.90 24.29
N LYS A 16 -11.40 -2.20 23.68
CA LYS A 16 -11.61 -2.12 22.23
C LYS A 16 -11.51 -0.68 21.72
N SER A 17 -12.13 0.26 22.41
CA SER A 17 -12.10 1.69 22.05
C SER A 17 -10.69 2.28 22.20
N PHE A 18 -9.95 1.85 23.21
CA PHE A 18 -8.57 2.24 23.46
C PHE A 18 -7.63 1.73 22.38
N ALA A 19 -7.74 0.46 21.99
CA ALA A 19 -6.88 -0.15 20.99
C ALA A 19 -7.05 0.47 19.58
N SER A 20 -8.28 0.83 19.19
CA SER A 20 -8.60 1.43 17.88
C SER A 20 -8.41 2.94 17.82
N SER A 21 -8.08 3.60 18.93
CA SER A 21 -8.03 5.06 19.03
C SER A 21 -6.67 5.64 18.66
N ASN A 22 -6.67 6.91 18.22
CA ASN A 22 -5.46 7.67 17.92
C ASN A 22 -4.69 8.02 19.22
N LYS A 23 -3.37 8.28 19.15
CA LYS A 23 -2.46 8.62 20.26
C LYS A 23 -3.09 9.58 21.28
N ASN A 24 -3.59 10.73 20.79
CA ASN A 24 -4.20 11.76 21.64
C ASN A 24 -5.50 11.29 22.33
N LYS A 25 -6.28 10.44 21.66
CA LYS A 25 -7.52 9.91 22.24
C LYS A 25 -7.23 8.85 23.29
N ARG A 26 -6.22 7.98 23.08
CA ARG A 26 -5.76 7.01 24.09
C ARG A 26 -5.27 7.68 25.36
N MET A 27 -4.46 8.75 25.21
CA MET A 27 -3.96 9.52 26.35
C MET A 27 -5.13 10.15 27.16
N LYS A 28 -6.12 10.76 26.48
CA LYS A 28 -7.31 11.34 27.15
C LYS A 28 -8.12 10.26 27.87
N ILE A 29 -8.30 9.09 27.28
CA ILE A 29 -9.03 7.96 27.89
C ILE A 29 -8.30 7.47 29.15
N ALA A 30 -6.97 7.27 29.08
CA ALA A 30 -6.19 6.77 30.22
C ALA A 30 -6.21 7.73 31.39
N VAL A 31 -5.99 9.02 31.14
CA VAL A 31 -6.03 10.07 32.17
C VAL A 31 -7.46 10.22 32.73
N GLY A 32 -8.49 10.20 31.88
CA GLY A 32 -9.89 10.27 32.34
C GLY A 32 -10.30 9.09 33.23
N LEU A 33 -9.89 7.85 32.87
CA LEU A 33 -10.14 6.67 33.70
C LEU A 33 -9.41 6.74 35.04
N SER A 34 -8.15 7.21 35.07
CA SER A 34 -7.40 7.40 36.31
C SER A 34 -8.04 8.46 37.19
N PHE A 35 -8.53 9.55 36.61
CA PHE A 35 -9.24 10.59 37.33
C PHE A 35 -10.56 10.07 37.95
N CYS A 36 -11.37 9.32 37.19
CA CYS A 36 -12.58 8.70 37.70
C CYS A 36 -12.30 7.71 38.85
N TYR A 37 -11.24 6.88 38.70
CA TYR A 37 -10.82 5.94 39.73
C TYR A 37 -10.46 6.66 41.05
N CYS A 38 -9.69 7.74 40.93
CA CYS A 38 -9.30 8.53 42.12
C CYS A 38 -10.51 9.22 42.76
N LEU A 39 -11.47 9.74 42.00
CA LEU A 39 -12.72 10.33 42.53
C LEU A 39 -13.55 9.31 43.30
N ILE A 40 -13.69 8.09 42.78
CA ILE A 40 -14.40 7.00 43.48
C ILE A 40 -13.68 6.65 44.80
N GLY A 41 -12.36 6.58 44.80
CA GLY A 41 -11.57 6.36 46.03
C GLY A 41 -11.77 7.48 47.06
N LEU A 42 -11.79 8.73 46.60
CA LEU A 42 -11.96 9.92 47.40
C LEU A 42 -13.35 9.98 48.10
N THR A 43 -14.40 9.71 47.34
CA THR A 43 -15.77 9.64 47.87
C THR A 43 -15.95 8.50 48.84
N PHE A 44 -15.43 7.31 48.56
CA PHE A 44 -15.52 6.17 49.43
C PHE A 44 -14.80 6.38 50.78
N PHE A 45 -13.61 7.01 50.78
CA PHE A 45 -12.85 7.31 51.96
C PHE A 45 -13.54 8.37 52.79
N GLY A 46 -14.11 9.43 52.18
CA GLY A 46 -14.86 10.48 52.86
C GLY A 46 -16.14 9.97 53.56
N ILE A 47 -16.83 8.98 52.99
CA ILE A 47 -17.99 8.32 53.58
C ILE A 47 -17.60 7.53 54.83
N LEU A 48 -16.43 6.86 54.79
CA LEU A 48 -16.00 6.00 55.93
C LEU A 48 -15.41 6.74 57.14
N ARG A 49 -14.69 7.83 56.91
CA ARG A 49 -13.92 8.55 57.98
C ARG A 49 -14.39 9.98 58.26
N GLY A 50 -15.33 10.52 57.47
CA GLY A 50 -15.67 11.94 57.51
C GLY A 50 -14.64 12.78 56.73
N PHE A 51 -15.00 14.04 56.43
CA PHE A 51 -14.13 14.97 55.70
C PHE A 51 -13.40 15.90 56.69
N SER A 52 -12.07 15.69 56.85
CA SER A 52 -11.19 16.67 57.50
C SER A 52 -10.36 17.42 56.44
N LEU A 53 -9.98 18.69 56.74
CA LEU A 53 -9.19 19.52 55.81
C LEU A 53 -7.79 18.93 55.54
N ASP A 54 -7.19 18.24 56.48
CA ASP A 54 -5.86 17.65 56.34
C ASP A 54 -5.91 16.34 55.52
N ASP A 55 -6.97 15.56 55.68
CA ASP A 55 -7.23 14.40 54.80
C ASP A 55 -7.44 14.85 53.34
N LEU A 56 -8.10 15.97 53.09
CA LEU A 56 -8.33 16.52 51.77
C LEU A 56 -7.00 16.89 51.08
N LYS A 57 -6.06 17.52 51.78
CA LYS A 57 -4.72 17.86 51.23
C LYS A 57 -3.96 16.62 50.80
N VAL A 58 -3.90 15.59 51.64
CA VAL A 58 -3.23 14.32 51.35
C VAL A 58 -3.84 13.65 50.15
N GLN A 59 -5.17 13.69 50.00
CA GLN A 59 -5.87 13.09 48.86
C GLN A 59 -5.64 13.87 47.55
N ILE A 60 -5.55 15.19 47.57
CA ILE A 60 -5.20 16.00 46.40
C ILE A 60 -3.77 15.67 45.92
N ILE A 61 -2.83 15.55 46.84
CA ILE A 61 -1.46 15.15 46.52
C ILE A 61 -1.43 13.76 45.90
N HIS A 62 -2.18 12.81 46.44
CA HIS A 62 -2.28 11.46 45.88
C HIS A 62 -2.92 11.47 44.48
N LEU A 63 -4.00 12.20 44.29
CA LEU A 63 -4.65 12.37 42.97
C LEU A 63 -3.68 12.92 41.92
N THR A 64 -2.98 14.02 42.24
CA THR A 64 -2.00 14.63 41.33
C THR A 64 -0.87 13.69 41.01
N PHE A 65 -0.36 12.97 41.99
CA PHE A 65 0.70 11.96 41.77
C PHE A 65 0.25 10.84 40.84
N VAL A 66 -0.94 10.26 41.06
CA VAL A 66 -1.49 9.19 40.18
C VAL A 66 -1.71 9.69 38.77
N LEU A 67 -2.24 10.90 38.59
CA LEU A 67 -2.44 11.47 37.25
C LEU A 67 -1.14 11.69 36.51
N VAL A 68 -0.11 12.23 37.20
CA VAL A 68 1.23 12.44 36.61
C VAL A 68 1.88 11.11 36.21
N VAL A 69 1.84 10.11 37.09
CA VAL A 69 2.39 8.77 36.83
C VAL A 69 1.67 8.10 35.65
N THR A 70 0.35 8.16 35.62
CA THR A 70 -0.42 7.57 34.52
C THR A 70 -0.13 8.27 33.20
N TRP A 71 -0.03 9.60 33.20
CA TRP A 71 0.34 10.37 32.02
C TRP A 71 1.75 10.00 31.53
N ALA A 72 2.74 9.95 32.43
CA ALA A 72 4.11 9.58 32.10
C ALA A 72 4.20 8.15 31.54
N PHE A 73 3.46 7.21 32.15
CA PHE A 73 3.46 5.81 31.72
C PHE A 73 2.80 5.64 30.33
N THR A 74 1.70 6.34 30.06
CA THR A 74 1.06 6.32 28.75
C THR A 74 1.93 6.96 27.68
N MET A 75 2.63 8.06 27.99
CA MET A 75 3.61 8.67 27.08
C MET A 75 4.76 7.71 26.76
N LEU A 76 5.29 7.01 27.77
CA LEU A 76 6.36 6.02 27.58
C LEU A 76 5.90 4.87 26.66
N ILE A 77 4.73 4.30 26.92
CA ILE A 77 4.18 3.22 26.09
C ILE A 77 3.98 3.68 24.64
N GLU A 78 3.44 4.88 24.41
CA GLU A 78 3.26 5.41 23.05
C GLU A 78 4.60 5.67 22.35
N SER A 79 5.61 6.17 23.07
CA SER A 79 6.96 6.35 22.52
C SER A 79 7.60 5.02 22.14
N ILE A 80 7.46 3.99 22.98
CA ILE A 80 7.95 2.64 22.66
C ILE A 80 7.24 2.07 21.43
N ARG A 81 5.93 2.24 21.30
CA ARG A 81 5.17 1.80 20.11
C ARG A 81 5.64 2.50 18.85
N GLU A 82 5.85 3.81 18.92
CA GLU A 82 6.33 4.63 17.80
C GLU A 82 7.74 4.18 17.36
N ILE A 83 8.64 3.94 18.32
CA ILE A 83 9.99 3.41 18.05
C ILE A 83 9.92 2.02 17.42
N HIS A 84 9.08 1.12 17.93
CA HIS A 84 8.91 -0.21 17.34
C HIS A 84 8.38 -0.14 15.90
N LYS A 85 7.41 0.75 15.64
CA LYS A 85 6.88 0.96 14.28
C LYS A 85 7.95 1.48 13.33
N LEU A 86 8.66 2.53 13.72
CA LEU A 86 9.78 3.10 12.94
C LEU A 86 10.88 2.07 12.69
N ARG A 87 11.24 1.27 13.71
CA ARG A 87 12.24 0.22 13.57
C ARG A 87 11.83 -0.88 12.60
N SER A 88 10.56 -1.28 12.62
CA SER A 88 9.99 -2.24 11.67
C SER A 88 10.01 -1.68 10.23
N GLU A 89 9.63 -0.41 10.06
CA GLU A 89 9.66 0.29 8.77
C GLU A 89 11.11 0.41 8.24
N MET A 90 12.06 0.78 9.11
CA MET A 90 13.48 0.83 8.76
C MET A 90 14.05 -0.54 8.38
N GLN A 91 13.74 -1.59 9.13
CA GLN A 91 14.20 -2.95 8.81
C GLN A 91 13.64 -3.43 7.47
N ASN A 92 12.38 -3.14 7.18
CA ASN A 92 11.79 -3.47 5.88
C ASN A 92 12.45 -2.67 4.75
N SER A 93 12.67 -1.38 4.95
CA SER A 93 13.38 -0.52 3.99
C SER A 93 14.81 -1.00 3.73
N GLU A 94 15.55 -1.39 4.78
CA GLU A 94 16.91 -1.91 4.65
C GLU A 94 16.96 -3.25 3.93
N LYS A 95 16.04 -4.19 4.23
CA LYS A 95 15.91 -5.44 3.50
C LYS A 95 15.65 -5.19 2.01
N LEU A 96 14.76 -4.23 1.72
CA LEU A 96 14.43 -3.86 0.35
C LEU A 96 15.63 -3.21 -0.34
N ARG A 97 16.41 -2.39 0.34
CA ARG A 97 17.63 -1.78 -0.18
C ARG A 97 18.70 -2.82 -0.55
N VAL A 98 18.96 -3.77 0.34
CA VAL A 98 19.93 -4.86 0.09
C VAL A 98 19.49 -5.74 -1.09
N ILE A 99 18.22 -6.12 -1.13
CA ILE A 99 17.65 -6.85 -2.27
C ILE A 99 17.85 -6.05 -3.56
N SER A 100 17.60 -4.75 -3.52
CA SER A 100 17.77 -3.81 -4.62
C SER A 100 19.19 -3.75 -5.17
N GLU A 101 20.17 -3.57 -4.29
CA GLU A 101 21.59 -3.51 -4.69
C GLU A 101 22.06 -4.81 -5.32
N LEU A 102 21.71 -5.95 -4.73
CA LEU A 102 22.03 -7.28 -5.26
C LEU A 102 21.34 -7.55 -6.61
N THR A 103 20.10 -7.09 -6.75
CA THR A 103 19.29 -7.30 -7.94
C THR A 103 19.89 -6.66 -9.19
N SER A 104 20.47 -5.47 -9.06
CA SER A 104 21.05 -4.76 -10.21
C SER A 104 22.21 -5.55 -10.84
N VAL A 105 23.01 -6.20 -10.01
CA VAL A 105 24.14 -7.04 -10.46
C VAL A 105 23.63 -8.35 -11.07
N PHE A 106 22.77 -9.07 -10.33
CA PHE A 106 22.25 -10.36 -10.79
C PHE A 106 21.41 -10.27 -12.05
N ALA A 107 20.63 -9.22 -12.23
CA ALA A 107 19.80 -9.09 -13.40
C ALA A 107 20.60 -8.90 -14.70
N HIS A 108 21.73 -8.20 -14.67
CA HIS A 108 22.63 -8.12 -15.80
C HIS A 108 23.28 -9.48 -16.10
N GLU A 109 23.70 -10.20 -15.06
CA GLU A 109 24.32 -11.53 -15.20
C GLU A 109 23.33 -12.62 -15.64
N ILE A 110 22.04 -12.51 -15.28
CA ILE A 110 21.00 -13.45 -15.74
C ILE A 110 20.52 -13.10 -17.15
N ARG A 111 20.40 -11.81 -17.49
CA ARG A 111 19.94 -11.38 -18.83
C ARG A 111 20.89 -11.88 -19.93
N ASN A 112 22.19 -11.91 -19.67
CA ASN A 112 23.18 -12.33 -20.66
C ASN A 112 22.96 -13.78 -21.14
N PRO A 113 22.92 -14.83 -20.30
CA PRO A 113 22.66 -16.19 -20.76
C PRO A 113 21.27 -16.36 -21.39
N MET A 114 20.27 -15.60 -20.92
CA MET A 114 18.94 -15.63 -21.52
C MET A 114 18.91 -15.07 -22.94
N GLN A 115 19.64 -13.97 -23.21
CA GLN A 115 19.75 -13.42 -24.56
C GLN A 115 20.48 -14.40 -25.49
N VAL A 116 21.51 -15.07 -25.00
CA VAL A 116 22.23 -16.10 -25.76
C VAL A 116 21.31 -17.28 -26.09
N THR A 117 20.57 -17.80 -25.10
CA THR A 117 19.60 -18.89 -25.30
C THR A 117 18.51 -18.50 -26.28
N ARG A 118 17.97 -17.27 -26.18
CA ARG A 118 17.00 -16.74 -27.14
C ARG A 118 17.56 -16.69 -28.56
N GLY A 119 18.82 -16.24 -28.71
CA GLY A 119 19.49 -16.19 -30.00
C GLY A 119 19.61 -17.58 -30.62
N PHE A 120 20.01 -18.61 -29.85
CA PHE A 120 20.06 -20.00 -30.34
C PHE A 120 18.67 -20.53 -30.74
N LEU A 121 17.63 -20.27 -29.96
CA LEU A 121 16.26 -20.68 -30.30
C LEU A 121 15.78 -20.02 -31.58
N GLN A 122 16.11 -18.73 -31.81
CA GLN A 122 15.78 -18.04 -33.04
C GLN A 122 16.53 -18.61 -34.27
N LEU A 123 17.78 -18.99 -34.09
CA LEU A 123 18.57 -19.65 -35.15
C LEU A 123 18.04 -21.05 -35.46
N LEU A 124 17.52 -21.78 -34.47
CA LEU A 124 16.89 -23.08 -34.66
C LEU A 124 15.51 -23.03 -35.30
N ASN A 125 14.88 -21.87 -35.32
CA ASN A 125 13.54 -21.69 -35.87
C ASN A 125 13.58 -21.55 -37.42
N GLU A 126 13.93 -22.63 -38.09
CA GLU A 126 14.03 -22.72 -39.54
C GLU A 126 12.65 -22.90 -40.20
N PRO A 127 12.47 -22.43 -41.47
CA PRO A 127 11.19 -22.56 -42.20
C PRO A 127 10.69 -23.99 -42.34
N ASP A 128 11.61 -24.97 -42.47
CA ASP A 128 11.30 -26.36 -42.75
C ASP A 128 11.15 -27.26 -41.50
N LEU A 129 11.18 -26.69 -40.31
CA LEU A 129 10.98 -27.44 -39.07
C LEU A 129 9.53 -27.99 -38.97
N PRO A 130 9.35 -29.22 -38.43
CA PRO A 130 8.05 -29.75 -38.08
C PRO A 130 7.28 -28.81 -37.16
N ASN A 131 5.96 -28.66 -37.35
CA ASN A 131 5.15 -27.74 -36.59
C ASN A 131 5.24 -27.92 -35.07
N GLU A 132 5.33 -29.18 -34.59
CA GLU A 132 5.52 -29.50 -33.18
C GLU A 132 6.80 -28.88 -32.61
N LYS A 133 7.92 -28.94 -33.35
CA LYS A 133 9.19 -28.34 -32.93
C LYS A 133 9.15 -26.81 -32.97
N LYS A 134 8.45 -26.21 -33.94
CA LYS A 134 8.22 -24.78 -34.00
C LYS A 134 7.45 -24.31 -32.78
N GLU A 135 6.43 -25.05 -32.36
CA GLU A 135 5.63 -24.74 -31.17
C GLU A 135 6.51 -24.77 -29.88
N TYR A 136 7.37 -25.79 -29.72
CA TYR A 136 8.30 -25.84 -28.57
C TYR A 136 9.30 -24.69 -28.57
N ILE A 137 9.80 -24.28 -29.72
CA ILE A 137 10.73 -23.14 -29.84
C ILE A 137 9.97 -21.85 -29.48
N GLN A 138 8.76 -21.67 -29.97
CA GLN A 138 7.93 -20.50 -29.68
C GLN A 138 7.61 -20.40 -28.20
N LEU A 139 7.17 -21.48 -27.57
CA LEU A 139 6.93 -21.55 -26.13
C LEU A 139 8.18 -21.23 -25.31
N SER A 140 9.36 -21.73 -25.76
CA SER A 140 10.63 -21.45 -25.07
C SER A 140 11.02 -19.97 -25.17
N ILE A 141 10.78 -19.33 -26.30
CA ILE A 141 11.02 -17.90 -26.49
C ILE A 141 10.07 -17.08 -25.59
N GLU A 142 8.79 -17.45 -25.52
CA GLU A 142 7.80 -16.80 -24.67
C GLU A 142 8.17 -16.90 -23.18
N GLU A 143 8.65 -18.06 -22.71
CA GLU A 143 9.13 -18.22 -21.33
C GLU A 143 10.40 -17.41 -21.04
N LEU A 144 11.30 -17.28 -22.01
CA LEU A 144 12.48 -16.40 -21.87
C LEU A 144 12.08 -14.91 -21.82
N ASP A 145 11.13 -14.48 -22.64
CA ASP A 145 10.63 -13.13 -22.63
C ASP A 145 9.92 -12.83 -21.30
N ARG A 146 9.15 -13.78 -20.79
CA ARG A 146 8.53 -13.72 -19.47
C ARG A 146 9.55 -13.59 -18.34
N ALA A 147 10.62 -14.41 -18.37
CA ALA A 147 11.69 -14.32 -17.38
C ALA A 147 12.40 -12.95 -17.44
N ASN A 148 12.58 -12.37 -18.63
CA ASN A 148 13.10 -11.01 -18.79
C ASN A 148 12.16 -9.95 -18.21
N GLU A 149 10.85 -10.08 -18.35
CA GLU A 149 9.87 -9.19 -17.71
C GLU A 149 9.99 -9.25 -16.18
N ILE A 150 10.10 -10.46 -15.60
CA ILE A 150 10.31 -10.68 -14.17
C ILE A 150 11.56 -9.96 -13.68
N ILE A 151 12.66 -10.10 -14.39
CA ILE A 151 13.93 -9.44 -14.07
C ILE A 151 13.81 -7.92 -14.15
N ASN A 152 13.13 -7.41 -15.17
CA ASN A 152 12.91 -5.97 -15.33
C ASN A 152 12.03 -5.38 -14.23
N ASP A 153 10.96 -6.09 -13.81
CA ASP A 153 10.13 -5.71 -12.68
C ASP A 153 10.95 -5.67 -11.38
N PHE A 154 11.82 -6.65 -11.18
CA PHE A 154 12.70 -6.74 -10.04
C PHE A 154 13.78 -5.64 -10.04
N LEU A 155 14.34 -5.29 -11.22
CA LEU A 155 15.27 -4.17 -11.41
C LEU A 155 14.62 -2.81 -11.16
N ALA A 156 13.38 -2.65 -11.60
CA ALA A 156 12.62 -1.41 -11.37
C ALA A 156 12.42 -1.13 -9.88
N PHE A 157 12.37 -2.20 -9.07
CA PHE A 157 12.34 -2.15 -7.63
C PHE A 157 13.68 -1.67 -7.02
N GLY A 158 14.81 -2.07 -7.63
CA GLY A 158 16.15 -1.89 -7.09
C GLY A 158 16.89 -0.60 -7.44
N LYS A 159 16.48 0.14 -8.44
CA LYS A 159 17.20 1.36 -8.80
C LYS A 159 16.82 2.52 -7.88
N PRO A 160 17.77 3.06 -7.06
CA PRO A 160 17.58 4.39 -6.50
C PRO A 160 17.42 5.35 -7.67
N SER A 161 16.22 5.85 -7.84
CA SER A 161 15.96 6.79 -8.92
C SER A 161 16.63 8.10 -8.57
N ILE A 162 17.53 8.56 -9.41
CA ILE A 162 17.82 9.97 -9.52
C ILE A 162 16.47 10.64 -9.78
N ASP A 163 16.01 11.45 -8.83
CA ASP A 163 14.73 12.13 -8.90
C ASP A 163 14.74 13.16 -10.03
N ASN A 164 14.51 12.69 -11.25
CA ASN A 164 14.23 13.54 -12.40
C ASN A 164 12.73 13.90 -12.42
N ASN A 165 12.24 14.45 -11.31
CA ASN A 165 10.90 14.98 -11.26
C ASN A 165 10.79 16.19 -12.17
N LYS A 166 9.66 16.30 -12.83
CA LYS A 166 9.31 17.38 -13.75
C LYS A 166 7.83 17.71 -13.57
N ARG A 167 7.49 18.95 -13.88
CA ARG A 167 6.10 19.34 -14.03
C ARG A 167 5.50 18.57 -15.22
N ILE A 168 4.58 17.68 -14.96
CA ILE A 168 3.94 16.82 -15.97
C ILE A 168 2.43 16.90 -15.88
N ASN A 169 1.77 16.79 -17.05
CA ASN A 169 0.33 16.64 -17.12
C ASN A 169 -0.06 15.17 -17.02
N VAL A 170 -0.79 14.81 -15.96
CA VAL A 170 -1.23 13.43 -15.68
C VAL A 170 -2.19 12.93 -16.75
N GLY A 171 -3.11 13.78 -17.22
CA GLY A 171 -4.05 13.42 -18.28
C GLY A 171 -3.33 12.99 -19.56
N TYR A 172 -2.31 13.75 -19.96
CA TYR A 172 -1.48 13.41 -21.13
C TYR A 172 -0.76 12.06 -20.93
N GLN A 173 -0.15 11.84 -19.76
CA GLN A 173 0.54 10.57 -19.47
C GLN A 173 -0.44 9.40 -19.47
N LEU A 174 -1.62 9.57 -18.88
CA LEU A 174 -2.66 8.54 -18.82
C LEU A 174 -3.17 8.18 -20.23
N GLN A 175 -3.44 9.19 -21.08
CA GLN A 175 -3.84 8.97 -22.47
C GLN A 175 -2.77 8.21 -23.27
N ARG A 176 -1.50 8.55 -23.04
CA ARG A 176 -0.37 7.84 -23.64
C ARG A 176 -0.33 6.37 -23.23
N VAL A 177 -0.53 6.06 -21.95
CA VAL A 177 -0.56 4.69 -21.45
C VAL A 177 -1.76 3.93 -22.02
N VAL A 178 -2.94 4.55 -22.09
CA VAL A 178 -4.13 3.97 -22.72
C VAL A 178 -3.83 3.59 -24.18
N ASN A 179 -3.19 4.48 -24.94
CA ASN A 179 -2.84 4.21 -26.34
C ASN A 179 -1.85 3.02 -26.46
N ILE A 180 -0.85 2.94 -25.57
CA ILE A 180 0.11 1.83 -25.54
C ILE A 180 -0.61 0.49 -25.28
N LEU A 181 -1.58 0.47 -24.38
CA LEU A 181 -2.30 -0.75 -24.01
C LEU A 181 -3.49 -1.09 -24.91
N GLN A 182 -3.78 -0.29 -25.93
CA GLN A 182 -4.97 -0.48 -26.75
C GLN A 182 -4.99 -1.82 -27.51
N SER A 183 -3.85 -2.25 -28.07
CA SER A 183 -3.75 -3.55 -28.72
C SER A 183 -3.85 -4.69 -27.70
N TYR A 184 -3.22 -4.50 -26.55
CA TYR A 184 -3.26 -5.48 -25.46
C TYR A 184 -4.70 -5.68 -24.93
N SER A 185 -5.45 -4.61 -24.72
CA SER A 185 -6.83 -4.68 -24.24
C SER A 185 -7.77 -5.36 -25.27
N ARG A 186 -7.59 -5.05 -26.56
CA ARG A 186 -8.36 -5.70 -27.64
C ARG A 186 -8.13 -7.20 -27.71
N ASN A 187 -6.90 -7.65 -27.51
CA ASN A 187 -6.56 -9.09 -27.50
C ASN A 187 -7.22 -9.82 -26.32
N HIS A 188 -7.58 -9.10 -25.25
CA HIS A 188 -8.31 -9.63 -24.10
C HIS A 188 -9.83 -9.36 -24.17
N ASN A 189 -10.35 -8.85 -25.31
CA ASN A 189 -11.74 -8.44 -25.47
C ASN A 189 -12.21 -7.41 -24.43
N VAL A 190 -11.32 -6.50 -24.03
CA VAL A 190 -11.59 -5.45 -23.04
C VAL A 190 -11.66 -4.09 -23.72
N GLU A 191 -12.76 -3.37 -23.48
CA GLU A 191 -12.95 -1.98 -23.92
C GLU A 191 -12.43 -1.02 -22.85
N MET A 192 -11.60 -0.04 -23.21
CA MET A 192 -11.16 1.04 -22.32
C MET A 192 -11.96 2.31 -22.59
N LYS A 193 -12.70 2.80 -21.59
CA LYS A 193 -13.46 4.06 -21.64
C LYS A 193 -12.75 5.12 -20.82
N THR A 194 -12.51 6.30 -21.43
CA THR A 194 -11.73 7.37 -20.81
C THR A 194 -12.57 8.63 -20.59
N ASP A 195 -12.42 9.23 -19.41
CA ASP A 195 -12.92 10.55 -19.05
C ASP A 195 -11.78 11.33 -18.35
N ILE A 196 -10.97 12.01 -19.15
CA ILE A 196 -9.70 12.59 -18.73
C ILE A 196 -9.74 14.11 -18.90
N LEU A 197 -9.60 14.84 -17.79
CA LEU A 197 -9.47 16.29 -17.81
C LEU A 197 -8.02 16.72 -18.10
N ASP A 198 -7.87 17.79 -18.89
CA ASP A 198 -6.56 18.25 -19.40
C ASP A 198 -5.70 18.99 -18.35
N ASN A 199 -6.29 19.50 -17.28
CA ASN A 199 -5.60 20.45 -16.39
C ASN A 199 -5.09 19.80 -15.09
N CYS A 200 -4.44 18.64 -15.20
CA CYS A 200 -3.98 17.80 -14.08
C CYS A 200 -2.45 17.80 -13.98
N TRP A 201 -1.86 18.80 -13.29
CA TRP A 201 -0.41 18.96 -13.19
C TRP A 201 0.15 18.46 -11.85
N ILE A 202 1.26 17.71 -11.93
CA ILE A 202 2.00 17.21 -10.75
C ILE A 202 3.50 17.33 -10.97
N ASP A 203 4.29 17.27 -9.87
CA ASP A 203 5.74 17.12 -9.90
C ASP A 203 6.10 15.63 -9.75
N ALA A 204 6.47 14.97 -10.85
CA ALA A 204 6.77 13.55 -10.86
C ALA A 204 7.71 13.16 -12.01
N ASN A 205 8.32 11.98 -11.87
CA ASN A 205 9.05 11.35 -12.96
C ASN A 205 8.05 10.66 -13.93
N PRO A 206 7.97 11.08 -15.22
CA PRO A 206 6.98 10.58 -16.16
C PRO A 206 7.14 9.08 -16.46
N GLN A 207 8.38 8.55 -16.50
CA GLN A 207 8.61 7.12 -16.76
C GLN A 207 8.06 6.26 -15.61
N LYS A 208 8.31 6.67 -14.35
CA LYS A 208 7.79 5.98 -13.18
C LYS A 208 6.27 6.05 -13.10
N LEU A 209 5.67 7.23 -13.34
CA LEU A 209 4.22 7.35 -13.38
C LEU A 209 3.62 6.41 -14.42
N ASN A 210 4.16 6.41 -15.64
CA ASN A 210 3.70 5.53 -16.71
C ASN A 210 3.84 4.05 -16.33
N GLN A 211 4.94 3.65 -15.70
CA GLN A 211 5.15 2.29 -15.21
C GLN A 211 4.06 1.87 -14.21
N SER A 212 3.76 2.73 -13.22
CA SER A 212 2.69 2.46 -12.25
C SER A 212 1.33 2.33 -12.94
N LEU A 213 1.00 3.23 -13.86
CA LEU A 213 -0.26 3.21 -14.60
C LEU A 213 -0.38 1.98 -15.51
N ILE A 214 0.70 1.59 -16.21
CA ILE A 214 0.74 0.37 -17.03
C ILE A 214 0.46 -0.87 -16.17
N ASN A 215 1.12 -0.99 -15.02
CA ASN A 215 0.93 -2.14 -14.13
C ASN A 215 -0.52 -2.24 -13.62
N ILE A 216 -1.12 -1.12 -13.23
CA ILE A 216 -2.49 -1.11 -12.71
C ILE A 216 -3.49 -1.42 -13.84
N LEU A 217 -3.32 -0.82 -15.02
CA LEU A 217 -4.20 -1.06 -16.17
C LEU A 217 -4.06 -2.48 -16.74
N LYS A 218 -2.83 -3.03 -16.83
CA LYS A 218 -2.64 -4.45 -17.20
C LYS A 218 -3.37 -5.36 -16.21
N ASN A 219 -3.27 -5.11 -14.91
CA ASN A 219 -3.98 -5.89 -13.90
C ASN A 219 -5.50 -5.80 -14.06
N ALA A 220 -6.04 -4.61 -14.35
CA ALA A 220 -7.46 -4.42 -14.61
C ALA A 220 -7.93 -5.22 -15.85
N ILE A 221 -7.16 -5.18 -16.95
CA ILE A 221 -7.47 -5.93 -18.18
C ILE A 221 -7.44 -7.44 -17.92
N GLU A 222 -6.36 -7.93 -17.28
CA GLU A 222 -6.14 -9.36 -17.03
C GLU A 222 -7.09 -9.95 -15.96
N SER A 223 -7.74 -9.09 -15.16
CA SER A 223 -8.77 -9.52 -14.21
C SER A 223 -10.09 -9.93 -14.87
N MET A 224 -10.23 -9.69 -16.20
CA MET A 224 -11.45 -9.92 -16.97
C MET A 224 -11.23 -11.00 -18.05
N PRO A 225 -11.15 -12.28 -17.69
CA PRO A 225 -10.85 -13.36 -18.65
C PRO A 225 -11.91 -13.50 -19.76
N ASN A 226 -13.13 -13.06 -19.52
CA ASN A 226 -14.23 -13.10 -20.49
C ASN A 226 -14.44 -11.75 -21.22
N GLY A 227 -13.47 -10.83 -21.12
CA GLY A 227 -13.63 -9.46 -21.59
C GLY A 227 -14.46 -8.59 -20.65
N GLY A 228 -14.66 -7.32 -21.03
CA GLY A 228 -15.41 -6.36 -20.21
C GLY A 228 -15.01 -4.92 -20.50
N ILE A 229 -15.24 -4.04 -19.52
CA ILE A 229 -14.96 -2.61 -19.65
C ILE A 229 -14.07 -2.15 -18.51
N VAL A 230 -13.01 -1.38 -18.83
CA VAL A 230 -12.24 -0.59 -17.87
C VAL A 230 -12.60 0.88 -18.04
N TRP A 231 -13.10 1.51 -16.97
CA TRP A 231 -13.31 2.96 -16.92
C TRP A 231 -12.09 3.63 -16.33
N ILE A 232 -11.64 4.68 -17.00
CA ILE A 232 -10.42 5.42 -16.65
C ILE A 232 -10.79 6.89 -16.59
N ALA A 233 -10.72 7.49 -15.42
CA ALA A 233 -11.02 8.90 -15.24
C ALA A 233 -9.84 9.63 -14.56
N CYS A 234 -9.65 10.90 -14.91
CA CYS A 234 -8.68 11.78 -14.28
C CYS A 234 -9.32 13.15 -14.05
N SER A 235 -9.29 13.60 -12.80
CA SER A 235 -9.88 14.88 -12.38
C SER A 235 -9.07 15.55 -11.28
N SER A 236 -9.21 16.86 -11.13
CA SER A 236 -8.76 17.61 -9.97
C SER A 236 -9.81 17.53 -8.84
N THR A 237 -9.35 17.50 -7.59
CA THR A 237 -10.22 17.57 -6.41
C THR A 237 -10.10 18.93 -5.74
N ASP A 238 -11.12 19.32 -4.97
CA ASP A 238 -11.14 20.61 -4.24
C ASP A 238 -10.04 20.67 -3.15
N ASP A 239 -9.56 19.50 -2.68
CA ASP A 239 -8.51 19.39 -1.66
C ASP A 239 -7.07 19.51 -2.24
N GLY A 240 -6.91 19.89 -3.53
CA GLY A 240 -5.61 20.08 -4.17
C GLY A 240 -4.91 18.76 -4.55
N TYR A 241 -5.64 17.74 -4.88
CA TYR A 241 -5.13 16.48 -5.42
C TYR A 241 -5.63 16.25 -6.85
N ILE A 242 -4.81 15.57 -7.63
CA ILE A 242 -5.25 14.91 -8.87
C ILE A 242 -5.70 13.51 -8.51
N LYS A 243 -6.94 13.19 -8.88
CA LYS A 243 -7.55 11.88 -8.69
C LYS A 243 -7.57 11.13 -10.01
N ILE A 244 -6.89 9.98 -10.06
CA ILE A 244 -7.00 9.01 -11.16
C ILE A 244 -7.87 7.86 -10.64
N ASN A 245 -8.92 7.53 -11.39
CA ASN A 245 -9.81 6.43 -11.08
C ASN A 245 -9.74 5.38 -12.19
N ILE A 246 -9.41 4.13 -11.85
CA ILE A 246 -9.37 3.00 -12.78
C ILE A 246 -10.28 1.91 -12.20
N LYS A 247 -11.38 1.63 -12.91
CA LYS A 247 -12.39 0.67 -12.47
C LYS A 247 -12.60 -0.41 -13.51
N ASP A 248 -12.48 -1.66 -13.12
CA ASP A 248 -12.73 -2.84 -13.93
C ASP A 248 -14.01 -3.60 -13.48
N GLN A 249 -14.44 -4.54 -14.32
CA GLN A 249 -15.55 -5.47 -14.06
C GLN A 249 -15.03 -6.89 -13.85
N GLY A 250 -13.79 -7.05 -13.39
CA GLY A 250 -13.13 -8.33 -13.28
C GLY A 250 -13.59 -9.17 -12.10
N ILE A 251 -12.81 -10.21 -11.81
CA ILE A 251 -13.08 -11.18 -10.73
C ILE A 251 -13.08 -10.57 -9.33
N GLY A 252 -12.58 -9.36 -9.18
CA GLY A 252 -12.47 -8.68 -7.89
C GLY A 252 -11.62 -9.41 -6.86
N MET A 253 -11.64 -8.89 -5.62
CA MET A 253 -10.82 -9.38 -4.52
C MET A 253 -11.59 -9.45 -3.21
N THR A 254 -11.25 -10.42 -2.37
CA THR A 254 -11.69 -10.50 -0.97
C THR A 254 -10.92 -9.49 -0.11
N LYS A 255 -11.44 -9.14 1.06
CA LYS A 255 -10.76 -8.23 2.00
C LYS A 255 -9.35 -8.70 2.38
N LYS A 256 -9.15 -10.01 2.60
CA LYS A 256 -7.83 -10.60 2.89
C LYS A 256 -6.83 -10.41 1.74
N GLN A 257 -7.32 -10.43 0.50
CA GLN A 257 -6.49 -10.21 -0.68
C GLN A 257 -6.12 -8.73 -0.83
N ILE A 258 -7.07 -7.82 -0.58
CA ILE A 258 -6.81 -6.36 -0.56
C ILE A 258 -5.78 -6.01 0.51
N ASP A 259 -5.90 -6.56 1.72
CA ASP A 259 -4.98 -6.29 2.83
C ASP A 259 -3.53 -6.74 2.52
N ARG A 260 -3.35 -7.67 1.58
CA ARG A 260 -2.03 -8.16 1.13
C ARG A 260 -1.56 -7.52 -0.18
N LEU A 261 -2.42 -6.74 -0.83
CA LEU A 261 -2.09 -6.13 -2.12
C LEU A 261 -0.90 -5.16 -1.96
N GLY A 262 0.09 -5.27 -2.84
CA GLY A 262 1.33 -4.51 -2.74
C GLY A 262 2.38 -5.11 -1.79
N SER A 263 2.09 -6.25 -1.14
CA SER A 263 3.14 -7.01 -0.44
C SER A 263 4.08 -7.67 -1.46
N PRO A 264 5.39 -7.76 -1.16
CA PRO A 264 6.36 -8.39 -2.07
C PRO A 264 5.95 -9.83 -2.41
N PHE A 265 6.09 -10.21 -3.68
CA PHE A 265 5.83 -11.55 -4.20
C PHE A 265 4.38 -12.05 -4.00
N TYR A 266 3.45 -11.15 -3.72
CA TYR A 266 2.05 -11.50 -3.61
C TYR A 266 1.34 -11.33 -4.96
N SER A 267 0.93 -12.44 -5.56
CA SER A 267 0.14 -12.49 -6.79
C SER A 267 -1.04 -13.45 -6.63
N LEU A 268 -2.16 -13.14 -7.27
CA LEU A 268 -3.32 -14.04 -7.41
C LEU A 268 -3.23 -14.85 -8.71
N LYS A 269 -2.29 -14.51 -9.58
CA LYS A 269 -2.07 -15.15 -10.88
C LYS A 269 -0.94 -16.17 -10.75
N GLU A 270 -1.10 -17.35 -11.33
CA GLU A 270 -0.05 -18.39 -11.37
C GLU A 270 1.23 -17.88 -12.06
N SER A 271 1.07 -17.00 -13.04
CA SER A 271 2.18 -16.44 -13.83
C SER A 271 2.65 -15.07 -13.35
N GLY A 272 2.07 -14.52 -12.29
CA GLY A 272 2.37 -13.16 -11.83
C GLY A 272 3.57 -13.12 -10.87
N THR A 273 4.49 -12.17 -11.07
CA THR A 273 5.67 -11.94 -10.21
C THR A 273 5.30 -11.47 -8.79
N GLY A 274 4.12 -10.88 -8.63
CA GLY A 274 3.71 -10.21 -7.39
C GLY A 274 4.48 -8.94 -7.06
N LEU A 275 5.30 -8.43 -7.98
CA LEU A 275 6.12 -7.23 -7.79
C LEU A 275 5.48 -5.97 -8.38
N GLY A 276 4.72 -6.10 -9.47
CA GLY A 276 4.17 -4.95 -10.19
C GLY A 276 3.31 -4.03 -9.32
N MET A 277 2.39 -4.59 -8.50
CA MET A 277 1.59 -3.77 -7.59
C MET A 277 2.42 -3.14 -6.48
N MET A 278 3.39 -3.87 -5.90
CA MET A 278 4.31 -3.31 -4.91
C MET A 278 5.07 -2.10 -5.47
N VAL A 279 5.63 -2.23 -6.69
CA VAL A 279 6.31 -1.13 -7.40
C VAL A 279 5.35 0.05 -7.61
N SER A 280 4.10 -0.21 -8.00
CA SER A 280 3.10 0.84 -8.20
C SER A 280 2.81 1.62 -6.91
N PHE A 281 2.64 0.94 -5.77
CA PHE A 281 2.45 1.58 -4.47
C PHE A 281 3.67 2.43 -4.07
N GLN A 282 4.89 1.92 -4.29
CA GLN A 282 6.12 2.66 -3.99
C GLN A 282 6.27 3.91 -4.86
N ILE A 283 6.02 3.79 -6.17
CA ILE A 283 6.10 4.92 -7.10
C ILE A 283 5.13 6.02 -6.68
N VAL A 284 3.87 5.68 -6.44
CA VAL A 284 2.86 6.66 -6.03
C VAL A 284 3.22 7.28 -4.68
N SER A 285 3.71 6.49 -3.73
CA SER A 285 4.19 6.98 -2.43
C SER A 285 5.39 7.93 -2.58
N SER A 286 6.31 7.68 -3.51
CA SER A 286 7.46 8.56 -3.78
C SER A 286 7.04 9.95 -4.26
N PHE A 287 5.89 10.05 -4.92
CA PHE A 287 5.26 11.31 -5.31
C PHE A 287 4.36 11.91 -4.21
N LYS A 288 4.48 11.43 -2.96
CA LYS A 288 3.62 11.82 -1.83
C LYS A 288 2.13 11.54 -2.09
N GLY A 289 1.84 10.65 -3.03
CA GLY A 289 0.49 10.21 -3.37
C GLY A 289 0.00 9.06 -2.49
N LYS A 290 -1.25 8.65 -2.73
CA LYS A 290 -1.90 7.52 -2.06
C LYS A 290 -2.67 6.70 -3.08
N ILE A 291 -2.73 5.38 -2.85
CA ILE A 291 -3.60 4.47 -3.60
C ILE A 291 -4.64 3.90 -2.64
N HIS A 292 -5.90 4.04 -2.97
CA HIS A 292 -7.02 3.37 -2.31
C HIS A 292 -7.57 2.32 -3.26
N VAL A 293 -7.96 1.16 -2.72
CA VAL A 293 -8.49 0.04 -3.50
C VAL A 293 -9.82 -0.38 -2.91
N ASN A 294 -10.86 -0.31 -3.72
CA ASN A 294 -12.18 -0.83 -3.43
C ASN A 294 -12.43 -2.03 -4.33
N SER A 295 -12.68 -3.19 -3.76
CA SER A 295 -12.94 -4.40 -4.54
C SER A 295 -13.88 -5.32 -3.80
N GLU A 296 -14.72 -6.00 -4.57
CA GLU A 296 -15.59 -7.06 -4.09
C GLU A 296 -15.51 -8.23 -5.07
N LYS A 297 -15.44 -9.44 -4.53
CA LYS A 297 -15.34 -10.64 -5.34
C LYS A 297 -16.49 -10.73 -6.35
N ASP A 298 -16.15 -11.02 -7.60
CA ASP A 298 -17.06 -11.13 -8.75
C ASP A 298 -17.78 -9.82 -9.17
N LYS A 299 -17.36 -8.65 -8.62
CA LYS A 299 -17.89 -7.32 -8.97
C LYS A 299 -16.86 -6.37 -9.56
N GLY A 300 -15.59 -6.78 -9.58
CA GLY A 300 -14.49 -5.97 -10.11
C GLY A 300 -13.72 -5.22 -9.04
N THR A 301 -12.82 -4.36 -9.51
CA THR A 301 -11.93 -3.56 -8.66
C THR A 301 -11.91 -2.11 -9.11
N GLU A 302 -11.82 -1.20 -8.16
CA GLU A 302 -11.62 0.22 -8.36
C GLU A 302 -10.34 0.67 -7.67
N PHE A 303 -9.37 1.15 -8.45
CA PHE A 303 -8.16 1.80 -7.96
C PHE A 303 -8.35 3.32 -8.01
N ILE A 304 -8.14 3.98 -6.87
CA ILE A 304 -8.18 5.43 -6.72
C ILE A 304 -6.78 5.90 -6.34
N ILE A 305 -6.12 6.61 -7.26
CA ILE A 305 -4.79 7.17 -7.05
C ILE A 305 -4.95 8.67 -6.81
N LEU A 306 -4.42 9.14 -5.70
CA LEU A 306 -4.40 10.56 -5.33
C LEU A 306 -2.97 11.07 -5.37
N LEU A 307 -2.70 12.10 -6.19
CA LEU A 307 -1.39 12.72 -6.36
C LEU A 307 -1.49 14.21 -6.01
N PRO A 308 -0.53 14.79 -5.24
CA PRO A 308 -0.55 16.22 -4.93
C PRO A 308 -0.50 17.04 -6.22
N GLN A 309 -1.48 17.94 -6.40
CA GLN A 309 -1.52 18.87 -7.51
C GLN A 309 -0.51 19.98 -7.31
N ILE A 310 0.08 20.44 -8.40
CA ILE A 310 0.89 21.68 -8.44
C ILE A 310 0.17 22.70 -9.32
N ASN A 311 0.25 23.96 -8.92
CA ASN A 311 -0.31 25.10 -9.66
C ASN A 311 0.52 25.47 -10.90
#